data_52b3ca231c635e6f73c03fdaa7ff4ef4
#
_entry.id   52b3ca231c635e6f73c03fdaa7ff4ef4
#
_cell.length_a   1.000
_cell.length_b   1.000
_cell.length_c   1.000
_cell.angle_alpha   90.00
_cell.angle_beta   90.00
_cell.angle_gamma   90.00
#
_symmetry.space_group_name_H-M   'P 1'
#
loop_
_entity.id
_entity.type
_entity.pdbx_description
1 polymer ?
#
loop_
_entity_poly.entity_id
_entity_poly.type
_entity_poly.pdbx_seq_one_letter_code
_entity_poly.pdbx_strand_id
1 'polypeptide(L)'
;MKLSRGIFTAALAFVFCANSFSLEVDEKELETVSTQPVVFENYNGPHSVINSAAEIAGIGTDLGKIIADNPETPKNAGSSLRYQIIHAVNPEEKGKFDADIFVIGSSSSIDHIKNIRRIIAAYLSKAYGYSSDDAQTVATFVTVYNAVYRGNTDYFNLKYKKIVTDNLTAEKAGIALNYRDWPGKTQIVIPLADVNGGLSTVDTSVISDKKVVQSMQEDEDKGVDSRKQMVNIKEREADKAQEKANDAQKKAVEESAKLKEEQKKAETAKTEAQNAQKEAEQAQKKAEENPEDKQAQKEAEEKRQEAEQKQEEAVQQEQKVQEQTEKAQEAKNEAAQAQAAADTKRTEAQTERTSIAQDQQTIVREQTKNQNATGVYGLKSVDDLGILSTLVKVNAETGSVIKESPVTVIRSRTIFETQEGYIAIAGTSLGNGAVKLVVLDKENMEIIKESNENIAENSVLVSDGSNYYCIIQDGKNFVTGKFNENAENLLKSQVNVKPATPLTITQNGILATSSSNIPVLLNTKDLSQIKN
;
A
#
# COMPACT_ATOMS: atom_id res chain seq x y z
N MET A 1 37.43 -28.95 70.65
CA MET A 1 36.03 -28.77 71.01
C MET A 1 35.70 -27.30 71.09
N LYS A 2 35.08 -26.70 70.11
CA LYS A 2 34.23 -25.53 70.12
C LYS A 2 33.84 -25.22 68.66
N LEU A 3 32.55 -25.43 68.34
CA LEU A 3 31.92 -25.04 67.08
C LEU A 3 31.85 -23.50 66.97
N SER A 4 32.27 -22.93 65.86
CA SER A 4 31.86 -21.57 65.49
C SER A 4 30.96 -21.64 64.25
N ARG A 5 29.74 -21.16 64.40
CA ARG A 5 28.76 -21.01 63.33
C ARG A 5 29.22 -19.88 62.41
N GLY A 6 29.55 -20.21 61.16
CA GLY A 6 29.67 -19.24 60.09
C GLY A 6 28.33 -19.06 59.38
N ILE A 7 27.84 -17.81 59.39
CA ILE A 7 26.65 -17.39 58.63
C ILE A 7 27.07 -17.24 57.17
N PHE A 8 26.55 -18.12 56.29
CA PHE A 8 26.69 -17.95 54.84
C PHE A 8 25.56 -17.05 54.33
N THR A 9 25.92 -15.83 53.99
CA THR A 9 25.04 -14.91 53.28
C THR A 9 25.10 -15.30 51.79
N ALA A 10 24.09 -15.99 51.30
CA ALA A 10 23.93 -16.26 49.87
C ALA A 10 23.44 -14.99 49.17
N ALA A 11 24.34 -14.32 48.45
CA ALA A 11 24.00 -13.29 47.50
C ALA A 11 23.35 -13.94 46.28
N LEU A 12 22.02 -13.78 46.14
CA LEU A 12 21.28 -14.21 44.97
C LEU A 12 21.60 -13.22 43.83
N ALA A 13 22.55 -13.55 42.98
CA ALA A 13 22.76 -12.84 41.72
C ALA A 13 21.62 -13.21 40.76
N PHE A 14 20.65 -12.29 40.58
CA PHE A 14 19.72 -12.36 39.48
C PHE A 14 20.48 -12.13 38.18
N VAL A 15 20.83 -13.21 37.50
CA VAL A 15 21.23 -13.17 36.08
C VAL A 15 19.95 -12.91 35.29
N PHE A 16 19.77 -11.66 34.85
CA PHE A 16 18.83 -11.35 33.78
C PHE A 16 19.39 -12.02 32.51
N CYS A 17 18.95 -13.23 32.22
CA CYS A 17 18.98 -13.75 30.85
C CYS A 17 18.04 -12.89 30.04
N ALA A 18 18.59 -11.91 29.32
CA ALA A 18 17.92 -11.33 28.19
C ALA A 18 17.72 -12.47 27.18
N ASN A 19 16.54 -13.09 27.20
CA ASN A 19 16.10 -13.89 26.10
C ASN A 19 15.95 -12.93 24.90
N SER A 20 17.01 -12.83 24.10
CA SER A 20 16.88 -12.43 22.72
C SER A 20 15.99 -13.47 22.08
N PHE A 21 14.70 -13.17 21.95
CA PHE A 21 13.85 -13.86 21.02
C PHE A 21 14.45 -13.60 19.63
N SER A 22 15.36 -14.47 19.19
CA SER A 22 15.55 -14.65 17.76
C SER A 22 14.17 -15.10 17.27
N LEU A 23 13.58 -14.35 16.35
CA LEU A 23 12.42 -14.81 15.61
C LEU A 23 12.91 -16.04 14.85
N GLU A 24 12.65 -17.24 15.38
CA GLU A 24 12.82 -18.46 14.61
C GLU A 24 11.78 -18.38 13.50
N VAL A 25 12.26 -18.09 12.30
CA VAL A 25 11.45 -18.19 11.10
C VAL A 25 11.21 -19.68 10.89
N ASP A 26 9.95 -20.13 10.97
CA ASP A 26 9.60 -21.50 10.64
C ASP A 26 9.94 -21.73 9.15
N GLU A 27 10.95 -22.53 8.86
CA GLU A 27 11.37 -22.85 7.50
C GLU A 27 10.22 -23.43 6.66
N LYS A 28 9.26 -24.11 7.29
CA LYS A 28 8.04 -24.60 6.62
C LYS A 28 7.07 -23.50 6.23
N GLU A 29 7.02 -22.37 6.96
CA GLU A 29 6.28 -21.19 6.53
C GLU A 29 6.93 -20.52 5.31
N LEU A 30 8.24 -20.59 5.16
CA LEU A 30 8.95 -20.10 3.98
C LEU A 30 8.66 -20.95 2.72
N GLU A 31 8.53 -22.26 2.87
CA GLU A 31 8.20 -23.16 1.76
C GLU A 31 6.76 -22.99 1.21
N THR A 32 5.83 -22.46 2.00
CA THR A 32 4.44 -22.22 1.59
C THR A 32 4.19 -20.83 0.99
N VAL A 33 5.16 -19.93 1.03
CA VAL A 33 5.07 -18.61 0.42
C VAL A 33 5.41 -18.74 -1.05
N SER A 34 4.47 -18.42 -1.95
CA SER A 34 4.77 -18.25 -3.37
C SER A 34 5.92 -17.26 -3.50
N THR A 35 7.08 -17.74 -3.95
CA THR A 35 8.32 -16.96 -4.10
C THR A 35 8.35 -16.15 -5.38
N GLN A 36 7.22 -15.98 -6.06
CA GLN A 36 7.17 -15.14 -7.26
C GLN A 36 7.05 -13.68 -6.86
N PRO A 37 7.99 -12.83 -7.30
CA PRO A 37 7.94 -11.39 -7.02
C PRO A 37 6.68 -10.78 -7.63
N VAL A 38 6.10 -9.80 -6.92
CA VAL A 38 5.01 -8.97 -7.45
C VAL A 38 5.60 -7.91 -8.36
N VAL A 39 5.89 -8.27 -9.60
CA VAL A 39 6.32 -7.34 -10.63
C VAL A 39 5.15 -7.05 -11.56
N PHE A 40 4.74 -5.78 -11.63
CA PHE A 40 3.67 -5.36 -12.52
C PHE A 40 4.19 -5.27 -13.95
N GLU A 41 3.54 -6.00 -14.86
CA GLU A 41 3.73 -5.84 -16.29
C GLU A 41 2.92 -4.63 -16.76
N ASN A 42 3.59 -3.49 -16.90
CA ASN A 42 3.01 -2.24 -17.35
C ASN A 42 3.22 -2.06 -18.85
N TYR A 43 2.35 -1.29 -19.50
CA TYR A 43 2.63 -0.82 -20.83
C TYR A 43 3.57 0.41 -20.75
N ASN A 44 4.80 0.23 -21.21
CA ASN A 44 5.84 1.26 -21.22
C ASN A 44 6.22 1.71 -22.66
N GLY A 45 5.40 1.34 -23.63
CA GLY A 45 5.57 1.76 -25.01
C GLY A 45 4.91 3.09 -25.33
N PRO A 46 5.01 3.57 -26.58
CA PRO A 46 4.35 4.78 -27.06
C PRO A 46 2.83 4.70 -26.97
N HIS A 47 2.17 5.81 -26.67
CA HIS A 47 0.71 5.91 -26.54
C HIS A 47 0.11 6.73 -27.70
N SER A 48 -1.07 6.35 -28.17
CA SER A 48 -1.87 7.13 -29.13
C SER A 48 -2.60 8.30 -28.47
N VAL A 49 -2.92 8.18 -27.17
CA VAL A 49 -3.56 9.20 -26.32
C VAL A 49 -2.81 9.28 -25.01
N ILE A 50 -2.41 10.47 -24.63
CA ILE A 50 -1.71 10.74 -23.37
C ILE A 50 -2.58 11.67 -22.53
N ASN A 51 -3.01 11.20 -21.33
CA ASN A 51 -3.67 12.04 -20.35
C ASN A 51 -2.61 12.66 -19.42
N SER A 52 -2.83 13.91 -19.01
CA SER A 52 -1.95 14.55 -18.03
C SER A 52 -2.07 13.88 -16.65
N ALA A 53 -1.02 13.99 -15.84
CA ALA A 53 -1.03 13.52 -14.47
C ALA A 53 -2.18 14.12 -13.64
N ALA A 54 -2.52 15.39 -13.91
CA ALA A 54 -3.63 16.10 -13.24
C ALA A 54 -5.00 15.52 -13.61
N GLU A 55 -5.24 15.20 -14.89
CA GLU A 55 -6.48 14.57 -15.34
C GLU A 55 -6.68 13.19 -14.73
N ILE A 56 -5.62 12.39 -14.66
CA ILE A 56 -5.65 11.07 -14.03
C ILE A 56 -5.94 11.20 -12.52
N ALA A 57 -5.27 12.11 -11.82
CA ALA A 57 -5.51 12.38 -10.40
C ALA A 57 -6.94 12.92 -10.16
N GLY A 58 -7.47 13.71 -11.10
CA GLY A 58 -8.84 14.25 -11.08
C GLY A 58 -9.90 13.17 -10.87
N ILE A 59 -9.71 11.98 -11.46
CA ILE A 59 -10.61 10.83 -11.28
C ILE A 59 -10.72 10.47 -9.79
N GLY A 60 -9.60 10.31 -9.10
CA GLY A 60 -9.57 9.99 -7.67
C GLY A 60 -10.15 11.13 -6.82
N THR A 61 -9.83 12.37 -7.15
CA THR A 61 -10.35 13.55 -6.46
C THR A 61 -11.89 13.61 -6.51
N ASP A 62 -12.48 13.35 -7.66
CA ASP A 62 -13.93 13.40 -7.82
C ASP A 62 -14.64 12.27 -7.08
N LEU A 63 -14.06 11.05 -7.09
CA LEU A 63 -14.54 9.94 -6.26
C LEU A 63 -14.44 10.28 -4.76
N GLY A 64 -13.32 10.85 -4.33
CA GLY A 64 -13.07 11.20 -2.93
C GLY A 64 -13.98 12.30 -2.40
N LYS A 65 -14.37 13.27 -3.21
CA LYS A 65 -15.36 14.30 -2.82
C LYS A 65 -16.69 13.67 -2.36
N ILE A 66 -17.17 12.66 -3.10
CA ILE A 66 -18.44 12.01 -2.81
C ILE A 66 -18.40 11.27 -1.47
N ILE A 67 -17.25 10.63 -1.16
CA ILE A 67 -17.10 9.90 0.10
C ILE A 67 -16.92 10.86 1.27
N ALA A 68 -16.15 11.93 1.12
CA ALA A 68 -15.87 12.90 2.16
C ALA A 68 -17.14 13.56 2.75
N ASP A 69 -18.22 13.70 1.97
CA ASP A 69 -19.46 14.32 2.42
C ASP A 69 -20.18 13.52 3.53
N ASN A 70 -20.01 12.19 3.58
CA ASN A 70 -20.57 11.35 4.64
C ASN A 70 -19.82 10.00 4.69
N PRO A 71 -18.68 9.95 5.37
CA PRO A 71 -17.80 8.77 5.39
C PRO A 71 -18.29 7.61 6.28
N GLU A 72 -19.33 7.81 7.07
CA GLU A 72 -19.90 6.75 7.93
C GLU A 72 -21.00 5.95 7.23
N THR A 73 -21.41 6.35 6.03
CA THR A 73 -22.56 5.76 5.32
C THR A 73 -22.09 4.98 4.09
N PRO A 74 -22.49 3.70 3.96
CA PRO A 74 -22.18 2.91 2.75
C PRO A 74 -22.72 3.58 1.50
N LYS A 75 -21.89 3.66 0.46
CA LYS A 75 -22.30 4.26 -0.83
C LYS A 75 -21.39 3.85 -1.98
N ASN A 76 -21.88 4.10 -3.20
CA ASN A 76 -21.11 3.95 -4.42
C ASN A 76 -20.86 5.31 -5.05
N ALA A 77 -19.62 5.56 -5.47
CA ALA A 77 -19.20 6.77 -6.17
C ALA A 77 -18.59 6.42 -7.53
N GLY A 78 -18.94 7.17 -8.57
CA GLY A 78 -18.42 6.97 -9.93
C GLY A 78 -19.22 5.99 -10.79
N SER A 79 -18.58 5.38 -11.78
CA SER A 79 -19.20 4.49 -12.76
C SER A 79 -18.53 3.13 -12.78
N SER A 80 -19.31 2.06 -12.64
CA SER A 80 -18.84 0.68 -12.74
C SER A 80 -18.27 0.30 -14.11
N LEU A 81 -18.57 1.08 -15.15
CA LEU A 81 -18.01 0.90 -16.49
C LEU A 81 -16.59 1.45 -16.60
N ARG A 82 -16.21 2.47 -15.83
CA ARG A 82 -14.88 3.09 -15.87
C ARG A 82 -14.15 2.96 -14.54
N TYR A 83 -14.48 3.83 -13.57
CA TYR A 83 -13.85 3.86 -12.24
C TYR A 83 -14.92 4.10 -11.20
N GLN A 84 -14.94 3.28 -10.17
CA GLN A 84 -15.93 3.36 -9.09
C GLN A 84 -15.25 3.08 -7.74
N ILE A 85 -15.71 3.76 -6.70
CA ILE A 85 -15.49 3.37 -5.30
C ILE A 85 -16.79 2.78 -4.77
N ILE A 86 -16.69 1.60 -4.17
CA ILE A 86 -17.70 1.02 -3.31
C ILE A 86 -17.21 1.24 -1.88
N HIS A 87 -17.84 2.18 -1.18
CA HIS A 87 -17.54 2.49 0.22
C HIS A 87 -18.36 1.54 1.10
N ALA A 88 -17.74 0.44 1.51
CA ALA A 88 -18.37 -0.66 2.23
C ALA A 88 -18.05 -0.56 3.73
N VAL A 89 -18.85 0.20 4.47
CA VAL A 89 -18.69 0.46 5.90
C VAL A 89 -19.91 -0.01 6.67
N ASN A 90 -19.68 -0.59 7.87
CA ASN A 90 -20.73 -0.97 8.81
C ASN A 90 -20.25 -0.72 10.25
N PRO A 91 -20.62 0.40 10.88
CA PRO A 91 -20.17 0.75 12.22
C PRO A 91 -20.71 -0.18 13.32
N GLU A 92 -21.77 -0.94 13.04
CA GLU A 92 -22.38 -1.86 14.01
C GLU A 92 -21.60 -3.18 14.15
N GLU A 93 -20.96 -3.65 13.06
CA GLU A 93 -20.16 -4.89 13.07
C GLU A 93 -18.74 -4.58 13.59
N LYS A 94 -18.31 -5.30 14.64
CA LYS A 94 -17.02 -5.12 15.28
C LYS A 94 -16.04 -6.26 14.98
N GLY A 95 -14.75 -6.02 15.14
CA GLY A 95 -13.72 -7.06 15.09
C GLY A 95 -13.20 -7.42 13.69
N LYS A 96 -13.71 -6.77 12.63
CA LYS A 96 -13.23 -6.88 11.25
C LYS A 96 -13.14 -5.51 10.60
N PHE A 97 -12.43 -5.41 9.48
CA PHE A 97 -12.23 -4.15 8.77
C PHE A 97 -13.41 -3.80 7.85
N ASP A 98 -13.73 -2.54 7.81
CA ASP A 98 -14.41 -1.90 6.69
C ASP A 98 -13.46 -1.76 5.51
N ALA A 99 -13.95 -1.44 4.33
CA ALA A 99 -13.08 -1.15 3.19
C ALA A 99 -13.72 -0.22 2.17
N ASP A 100 -12.85 0.51 1.46
CA ASP A 100 -13.16 1.02 0.14
C ASP A 100 -12.71 0.02 -0.91
N ILE A 101 -13.55 -0.22 -1.91
CA ILE A 101 -13.23 -1.09 -3.03
C ILE A 101 -13.14 -0.24 -4.29
N PHE A 102 -11.92 -0.01 -4.79
CA PHE A 102 -11.71 0.68 -6.06
C PHE A 102 -11.87 -0.32 -7.21
N VAL A 103 -12.89 -0.09 -8.03
CA VAL A 103 -13.25 -0.94 -9.16
C VAL A 103 -12.73 -0.33 -10.46
N ILE A 104 -11.97 -1.10 -11.23
CA ILE A 104 -11.55 -0.77 -12.58
C ILE A 104 -12.51 -1.43 -13.56
N GLY A 105 -13.38 -0.62 -14.18
CA GLY A 105 -14.43 -1.09 -15.10
C GLY A 105 -13.89 -1.49 -16.47
N SER A 106 -14.74 -2.17 -17.25
CA SER A 106 -14.34 -2.72 -18.56
C SER A 106 -14.03 -1.67 -19.64
N SER A 107 -14.51 -0.44 -19.47
CA SER A 107 -14.25 0.69 -20.38
C SER A 107 -13.13 1.61 -19.88
N SER A 108 -12.34 1.17 -18.88
CA SER A 108 -11.15 1.87 -18.44
C SER A 108 -10.00 1.69 -19.44
N SER A 109 -9.14 2.69 -19.55
CA SER A 109 -7.98 2.67 -20.46
C SER A 109 -6.65 2.77 -19.69
N ILE A 110 -6.64 2.35 -18.44
CA ILE A 110 -5.47 2.41 -17.58
C ILE A 110 -4.56 1.21 -17.88
N ASP A 111 -3.26 1.47 -18.12
CA ASP A 111 -2.30 0.49 -18.56
C ASP A 111 -0.95 0.54 -17.81
N HIS A 112 -0.88 1.38 -16.75
CA HIS A 112 0.32 1.50 -15.93
C HIS A 112 -0.02 1.65 -14.45
N ILE A 113 0.67 0.88 -13.60
CA ILE A 113 0.42 0.87 -12.15
C ILE A 113 0.59 2.24 -11.49
N LYS A 114 1.53 3.07 -11.95
CA LYS A 114 1.71 4.46 -11.46
C LYS A 114 0.44 5.29 -11.60
N ASN A 115 -0.36 5.06 -12.66
CA ASN A 115 -1.62 5.78 -12.87
C ASN A 115 -2.72 5.30 -11.94
N ILE A 116 -2.80 4.00 -11.65
CA ILE A 116 -3.70 3.46 -10.61
C ILE A 116 -3.34 4.06 -9.25
N ARG A 117 -2.06 4.05 -8.88
CA ARG A 117 -1.57 4.64 -7.63
C ARG A 117 -1.88 6.12 -7.53
N ARG A 118 -1.78 6.87 -8.64
CA ARG A 118 -2.12 8.29 -8.71
C ARG A 118 -3.62 8.55 -8.45
N ILE A 119 -4.50 7.72 -9.01
CA ILE A 119 -5.94 7.80 -8.75
C ILE A 119 -6.23 7.50 -7.27
N ILE A 120 -5.68 6.42 -6.73
CA ILE A 120 -5.88 6.02 -5.33
C ILE A 120 -5.33 7.09 -4.38
N ALA A 121 -4.14 7.64 -4.64
CA ALA A 121 -3.56 8.69 -3.81
C ALA A 121 -4.42 9.96 -3.79
N ALA A 122 -4.89 10.42 -4.95
CA ALA A 122 -5.79 11.57 -5.05
C ALA A 122 -7.13 11.31 -4.34
N TYR A 123 -7.65 10.07 -4.43
CA TYR A 123 -8.82 9.64 -3.69
C TYR A 123 -8.59 9.73 -2.17
N LEU A 124 -7.53 9.14 -1.64
CA LEU A 124 -7.20 9.14 -0.21
C LEU A 124 -6.99 10.56 0.33
N SER A 125 -6.30 11.41 -0.43
CA SER A 125 -6.11 12.82 -0.06
C SER A 125 -7.44 13.55 0.05
N LYS A 126 -8.36 13.32 -0.89
CA LYS A 126 -9.64 14.04 -0.93
C LYS A 126 -10.67 13.46 0.03
N ALA A 127 -10.77 12.15 0.15
CA ALA A 127 -11.74 11.48 1.02
C ALA A 127 -11.36 11.61 2.51
N TYR A 128 -10.08 11.46 2.84
CA TYR A 128 -9.62 11.28 4.21
C TYR A 128 -8.55 12.29 4.66
N GLY A 129 -8.15 13.23 3.82
CA GLY A 129 -7.20 14.29 4.19
C GLY A 129 -5.74 13.85 4.31
N TYR A 130 -5.34 12.78 3.64
CA TYR A 130 -3.93 12.40 3.57
C TYR A 130 -3.09 13.48 2.88
N SER A 131 -1.85 13.69 3.36
CA SER A 131 -0.87 14.47 2.59
C SER A 131 -0.57 13.76 1.26
N SER A 132 -0.08 14.50 0.26
CA SER A 132 0.28 13.93 -1.06
C SER A 132 1.25 12.75 -0.92
N ASP A 133 2.30 12.90 -0.11
CA ASP A 133 3.35 11.91 0.05
C ASP A 133 2.86 10.65 0.78
N ASP A 134 2.07 10.85 1.85
CA ASP A 134 1.46 9.73 2.57
C ASP A 134 0.46 8.96 1.70
N ALA A 135 -0.38 9.68 0.97
CA ALA A 135 -1.34 9.10 0.05
C ALA A 135 -0.67 8.26 -1.04
N GLN A 136 0.44 8.77 -1.62
CA GLN A 136 1.22 8.04 -2.63
C GLN A 136 1.87 6.78 -2.04
N THR A 137 2.40 6.89 -0.82
CA THR A 137 2.98 5.74 -0.10
C THR A 137 1.91 4.67 0.16
N VAL A 138 0.77 5.06 0.74
CA VAL A 138 -0.35 4.16 1.01
C VAL A 138 -0.86 3.52 -0.28
N ALA A 139 -1.03 4.29 -1.37
CA ALA A 139 -1.46 3.76 -2.66
C ALA A 139 -0.49 2.72 -3.23
N THR A 140 0.81 2.91 -3.02
CA THR A 140 1.83 1.92 -3.42
C THR A 140 1.63 0.61 -2.67
N PHE A 141 1.53 0.65 -1.34
CA PHE A 141 1.33 -0.55 -0.53
C PHE A 141 -0.04 -1.21 -0.80
N VAL A 142 -1.10 -0.44 -0.97
CA VAL A 142 -2.43 -0.95 -1.34
C VAL A 142 -2.37 -1.75 -2.65
N THR A 143 -1.65 -1.28 -3.65
CA THR A 143 -1.54 -2.02 -4.93
C THR A 143 -0.75 -3.32 -4.78
N VAL A 144 0.36 -3.33 -4.05
CA VAL A 144 1.15 -4.54 -3.78
C VAL A 144 0.33 -5.53 -2.93
N TYR A 145 -0.32 -5.06 -1.86
CA TYR A 145 -1.23 -5.85 -1.02
C TYR A 145 -2.30 -6.57 -1.86
N ASN A 146 -2.96 -5.85 -2.75
CA ASN A 146 -3.99 -6.41 -3.60
C ASN A 146 -3.46 -7.36 -4.69
N ALA A 147 -2.20 -7.25 -5.08
CA ALA A 147 -1.56 -8.21 -5.96
C ALA A 147 -1.19 -9.50 -5.21
N VAL A 148 -0.61 -9.39 -4.01
CA VAL A 148 -0.24 -10.52 -3.14
C VAL A 148 -1.45 -11.38 -2.78
N TYR A 149 -2.60 -10.75 -2.50
CA TYR A 149 -3.81 -11.45 -2.07
C TYR A 149 -4.86 -11.60 -3.17
N ARG A 150 -4.48 -11.40 -4.45
CA ARG A 150 -5.42 -11.53 -5.57
C ARG A 150 -6.15 -12.87 -5.56
N GLY A 151 -7.50 -12.80 -5.64
CA GLY A 151 -8.37 -13.98 -5.70
C GLY A 151 -8.47 -14.79 -4.40
N ASN A 152 -7.77 -14.40 -3.34
CA ASN A 152 -7.81 -15.11 -2.07
C ASN A 152 -9.04 -14.69 -1.25
N THR A 153 -10.19 -15.23 -1.63
CA THR A 153 -11.47 -14.94 -0.97
C THR A 153 -11.49 -15.36 0.49
N ASP A 154 -10.80 -16.44 0.86
CA ASP A 154 -10.72 -16.89 2.25
C ASP A 154 -10.02 -15.87 3.13
N TYR A 155 -8.93 -15.28 2.64
CA TYR A 155 -8.23 -14.21 3.34
C TYR A 155 -9.14 -12.98 3.53
N PHE A 156 -9.82 -12.53 2.47
CA PHE A 156 -10.74 -11.40 2.57
C PHE A 156 -11.92 -11.68 3.52
N ASN A 157 -12.52 -12.86 3.46
CA ASN A 157 -13.60 -13.28 4.37
C ASN A 157 -13.17 -13.32 5.84
N LEU A 158 -11.91 -13.66 6.11
CA LEU A 158 -11.37 -13.67 7.47
C LEU A 158 -11.17 -12.25 8.01
N LYS A 159 -10.66 -11.33 7.18
CA LYS A 159 -10.23 -9.99 7.59
C LYS A 159 -11.34 -8.93 7.58
N TYR A 160 -12.26 -9.01 6.63
CA TYR A 160 -13.21 -7.95 6.34
C TYR A 160 -14.63 -8.30 6.77
N LYS A 161 -15.42 -7.25 7.05
CA LYS A 161 -16.85 -7.34 7.36
C LYS A 161 -17.64 -7.90 6.17
N LYS A 162 -18.82 -8.44 6.48
CA LYS A 162 -19.68 -9.04 5.45
C LYS A 162 -20.05 -8.05 4.35
N ILE A 163 -20.30 -6.78 4.69
CA ILE A 163 -20.61 -5.73 3.70
C ILE A 163 -19.49 -5.53 2.67
N VAL A 164 -18.23 -5.77 3.03
CA VAL A 164 -17.08 -5.72 2.10
C VAL A 164 -17.07 -6.97 1.23
N THR A 165 -17.14 -8.14 1.84
CA THR A 165 -16.99 -9.42 1.13
C THR A 165 -18.14 -9.73 0.18
N ASP A 166 -19.36 -9.25 0.48
CA ASP A 166 -20.52 -9.35 -0.43
C ASP A 166 -20.32 -8.56 -1.75
N ASN A 167 -19.41 -7.59 -1.77
CA ASN A 167 -19.07 -6.80 -2.95
C ASN A 167 -17.86 -7.35 -3.73
N LEU A 168 -17.19 -8.40 -3.24
CA LEU A 168 -16.03 -8.99 -3.90
C LEU A 168 -16.40 -10.26 -4.67
N THR A 169 -15.69 -10.49 -5.78
CA THR A 169 -15.75 -11.77 -6.49
C THR A 169 -14.36 -12.37 -6.61
N ALA A 170 -14.25 -13.69 -6.61
CA ALA A 170 -12.96 -14.38 -6.67
C ALA A 170 -12.11 -13.99 -7.91
N GLU A 171 -12.78 -13.75 -9.05
CA GLU A 171 -12.09 -13.39 -10.28
C GLU A 171 -11.57 -11.94 -10.28
N LYS A 172 -12.16 -11.06 -9.45
CA LYS A 172 -11.86 -9.61 -9.47
C LYS A 172 -11.15 -9.12 -8.21
N ALA A 173 -11.31 -9.78 -7.07
CA ALA A 173 -10.71 -9.36 -5.81
C ALA A 173 -9.19 -9.23 -5.92
N GLY A 174 -8.67 -8.03 -5.67
CA GLY A 174 -7.27 -7.69 -5.85
C GLY A 174 -6.95 -7.18 -7.28
N ILE A 175 -5.67 -7.13 -7.62
CA ILE A 175 -5.16 -6.64 -8.90
C ILE A 175 -4.25 -7.68 -9.56
N ALA A 176 -4.38 -7.89 -10.88
CA ALA A 176 -3.49 -8.74 -11.65
C ALA A 176 -2.12 -8.08 -11.86
N LEU A 177 -1.08 -8.89 -12.09
CA LEU A 177 0.26 -8.36 -12.42
C LEU A 177 0.29 -7.76 -13.83
N ASN A 178 -0.48 -8.31 -14.77
CA ASN A 178 -0.51 -7.88 -16.18
C ASN A 178 -1.58 -6.80 -16.39
N TYR A 179 -1.20 -5.65 -16.95
CA TYR A 179 -2.10 -4.53 -17.24
C TYR A 179 -3.31 -4.89 -18.13
N ARG A 180 -3.16 -5.89 -19.02
CA ARG A 180 -4.26 -6.35 -19.90
C ARG A 180 -5.41 -6.97 -19.14
N ASP A 181 -5.17 -7.42 -17.92
CA ASP A 181 -6.18 -8.03 -17.05
C ASP A 181 -6.80 -7.05 -16.05
N TRP A 182 -6.46 -5.75 -16.09
CA TRP A 182 -7.05 -4.78 -15.17
C TRP A 182 -8.48 -4.35 -15.55
N PRO A 183 -8.77 -4.00 -16.81
CA PRO A 183 -10.12 -3.56 -17.17
C PRO A 183 -11.19 -4.64 -16.97
N GLY A 184 -12.21 -4.32 -16.16
CA GLY A 184 -13.34 -5.20 -15.87
C GLY A 184 -13.06 -6.39 -14.92
N LYS A 185 -11.80 -6.59 -14.50
CA LYS A 185 -11.36 -7.73 -13.70
C LYS A 185 -10.62 -7.32 -12.41
N THR A 186 -10.83 -6.11 -11.90
CA THR A 186 -10.07 -5.58 -10.77
C THR A 186 -10.95 -4.90 -9.74
N GLN A 187 -10.82 -5.33 -8.48
CA GLN A 187 -11.43 -4.77 -7.29
C GLN A 187 -10.33 -4.60 -6.23
N ILE A 188 -9.76 -3.39 -6.13
CA ILE A 188 -8.69 -3.09 -5.18
C ILE A 188 -9.31 -2.77 -3.83
N VAL A 189 -9.01 -3.57 -2.82
CA VAL A 189 -9.51 -3.42 -1.45
C VAL A 189 -8.58 -2.52 -0.66
N ILE A 190 -9.11 -1.46 -0.08
CA ILE A 190 -8.41 -0.50 0.79
C ILE A 190 -8.95 -0.69 2.20
N PRO A 191 -8.22 -1.33 3.14
CA PRO A 191 -8.71 -1.61 4.49
C PRO A 191 -8.86 -0.32 5.30
N LEU A 192 -10.02 -0.12 5.93
CA LEU A 192 -10.31 1.03 6.77
C LEU A 192 -10.33 0.60 8.24
N ALA A 193 -9.44 1.18 9.04
CA ALA A 193 -9.44 1.07 10.51
C ALA A 193 -10.35 2.11 11.16
N ASP A 194 -10.47 3.29 10.53
CA ASP A 194 -11.29 4.42 10.96
C ASP A 194 -11.78 5.19 9.73
N VAL A 195 -13.00 5.66 9.74
CA VAL A 195 -13.60 6.45 8.65
C VAL A 195 -13.60 7.96 8.91
N ASN A 196 -13.18 8.40 10.11
CA ASN A 196 -13.19 9.82 10.49
C ASN A 196 -12.06 10.65 9.86
N GLY A 197 -11.26 10.03 9.02
CA GLY A 197 -10.17 10.68 8.29
C GLY A 197 -8.87 10.79 9.08
N GLY A 198 -7.81 11.16 8.39
CA GLY A 198 -6.46 11.31 8.92
C GLY A 198 -5.57 10.10 8.68
N LEU A 199 -4.37 10.18 9.24
CA LEU A 199 -3.26 9.25 8.95
C LEU A 199 -3.57 7.77 9.22
N SER A 200 -4.42 7.47 10.21
CA SER A 200 -4.75 6.10 10.63
C SER A 200 -6.02 5.55 9.99
N THR A 201 -6.58 6.22 8.99
CA THR A 201 -7.80 5.76 8.31
C THR A 201 -7.59 4.43 7.61
N VAL A 202 -6.53 4.31 6.79
CA VAL A 202 -6.14 3.04 6.20
C VAL A 202 -5.28 2.27 7.21
N ASP A 203 -5.57 0.99 7.43
CA ASP A 203 -4.76 0.16 8.33
C ASP A 203 -3.40 -0.19 7.68
N THR A 204 -2.36 0.50 8.15
CA THR A 204 -1.01 0.34 7.62
C THR A 204 -0.39 -1.02 7.93
N SER A 205 -0.78 -1.67 9.05
CA SER A 205 -0.28 -3.00 9.41
C SER A 205 -0.82 -4.07 8.48
N VAL A 206 -2.07 -3.93 8.02
CA VAL A 206 -2.68 -4.84 7.04
C VAL A 206 -2.03 -4.72 5.66
N ILE A 207 -1.90 -3.49 5.14
CA ILE A 207 -1.36 -3.28 3.78
C ILE A 207 0.17 -3.45 3.69
N SER A 208 0.86 -3.51 4.82
CA SER A 208 2.31 -3.75 4.89
C SER A 208 2.64 -4.98 5.74
N ASP A 209 1.83 -6.01 5.66
CA ASP A 209 2.11 -7.26 6.34
C ASP A 209 3.38 -7.95 5.79
N LYS A 210 3.83 -8.99 6.47
CA LYS A 210 5.07 -9.70 6.13
C LYS A 210 5.13 -10.14 4.65
N LYS A 211 4.01 -10.62 4.07
CA LYS A 211 3.99 -11.08 2.68
C LYS A 211 4.12 -9.93 1.70
N VAL A 212 3.48 -8.80 1.99
CA VAL A 212 3.58 -7.59 1.18
C VAL A 212 5.01 -7.05 1.20
N VAL A 213 5.62 -6.94 2.38
CA VAL A 213 7.02 -6.49 2.52
C VAL A 213 7.97 -7.44 1.80
N GLN A 214 7.83 -8.76 1.97
CA GLN A 214 8.62 -9.75 1.27
C GLN A 214 8.51 -9.60 -0.25
N SER A 215 7.30 -9.41 -0.78
CA SER A 215 7.09 -9.19 -2.21
C SER A 215 7.80 -7.93 -2.71
N MET A 216 7.83 -6.85 -1.93
CA MET A 216 8.57 -5.63 -2.28
C MET A 216 10.10 -5.83 -2.22
N GLN A 217 10.58 -6.73 -1.35
CA GLN A 217 12.01 -7.06 -1.23
C GLN A 217 12.54 -7.86 -2.44
N GLU A 218 11.66 -8.47 -3.23
CA GLU A 218 12.04 -9.17 -4.46
C GLU A 218 12.36 -8.20 -5.63
N ASP A 219 11.91 -6.93 -5.56
CA ASP A 219 12.28 -5.91 -6.53
C ASP A 219 13.79 -5.58 -6.46
N GLU A 220 14.38 -5.10 -7.55
CA GLU A 220 15.81 -4.76 -7.63
C GLU A 220 16.23 -3.72 -6.57
N ASP A 221 15.39 -2.72 -6.32
CA ASP A 221 15.58 -1.69 -5.29
C ASP A 221 15.05 -2.13 -3.91
N LYS A 222 14.53 -3.38 -3.80
CA LYS A 222 13.92 -3.97 -2.60
C LYS A 222 12.83 -3.08 -1.99
N GLY A 223 12.22 -2.21 -2.78
CA GLY A 223 11.20 -1.27 -2.35
C GLY A 223 11.65 -0.32 -1.24
N VAL A 224 12.96 -0.11 -1.09
CA VAL A 224 13.58 0.57 0.06
C VAL A 224 12.98 1.94 0.32
N ASP A 225 12.76 2.76 -0.70
CA ASP A 225 12.26 4.13 -0.51
C ASP A 225 10.79 4.15 -0.09
N SER A 226 9.94 3.34 -0.73
CA SER A 226 8.53 3.19 -0.33
C SER A 226 8.40 2.63 1.09
N ARG A 227 9.23 1.64 1.46
CA ARG A 227 9.25 1.03 2.78
C ARG A 227 9.71 2.04 3.85
N LYS A 228 10.71 2.89 3.57
CA LYS A 228 11.11 3.99 4.48
C LYS A 228 9.97 4.97 4.72
N GLN A 229 9.26 5.35 3.66
CA GLN A 229 8.11 6.25 3.79
C GLN A 229 6.99 5.61 4.62
N MET A 230 6.70 4.32 4.44
CA MET A 230 5.74 3.59 5.26
C MET A 230 6.17 3.52 6.73
N VAL A 231 7.46 3.31 7.02
CA VAL A 231 7.98 3.37 8.40
C VAL A 231 7.73 4.74 9.02
N ASN A 232 7.97 5.83 8.27
CA ASN A 232 7.70 7.18 8.76
C ASN A 232 6.20 7.40 9.06
N ILE A 233 5.29 6.80 8.29
CA ILE A 233 3.85 6.82 8.58
C ILE A 233 3.57 6.05 9.87
N LYS A 234 4.06 4.82 10.00
CA LYS A 234 3.88 3.97 11.19
C LYS A 234 4.43 4.61 12.46
N GLU A 235 5.56 5.30 12.39
CA GLU A 235 6.11 6.05 13.53
C GLU A 235 5.18 7.17 13.99
N ARG A 236 4.65 7.97 13.06
CA ARG A 236 3.66 9.01 13.39
C ARG A 236 2.35 8.43 13.93
N GLU A 237 1.93 7.26 13.44
CA GLU A 237 0.79 6.53 14.01
C GLU A 237 1.10 6.03 15.43
N ALA A 238 2.32 5.53 15.67
CA ALA A 238 2.75 5.10 17.00
C ALA A 238 2.79 6.27 17.98
N ASP A 239 3.25 7.45 17.56
CA ASP A 239 3.25 8.66 18.38
C ASP A 239 1.83 9.10 18.75
N LYS A 240 0.89 9.10 17.79
CA LYS A 240 -0.54 9.36 18.07
C LYS A 240 -1.16 8.31 18.99
N ALA A 241 -0.81 7.04 18.82
CA ALA A 241 -1.26 5.98 19.71
C ALA A 241 -0.70 6.17 21.12
N GLN A 242 0.55 6.63 21.26
CA GLN A 242 1.16 6.96 22.56
C GLN A 242 0.46 8.15 23.22
N GLU A 243 0.08 9.18 22.48
CA GLU A 243 -0.72 10.29 23.02
C GLU A 243 -2.06 9.78 23.57
N LYS A 244 -2.78 8.96 22.83
CA LYS A 244 -4.02 8.32 23.29
C LYS A 244 -3.79 7.45 24.54
N ALA A 245 -2.69 6.70 24.58
CA ALA A 245 -2.32 5.89 25.75
C ALA A 245 -2.05 6.76 26.99
N ASN A 246 -1.35 7.89 26.81
CA ASN A 246 -1.09 8.84 27.89
C ASN A 246 -2.39 9.46 28.43
N ASP A 247 -3.33 9.80 27.57
CA ASP A 247 -4.62 10.35 27.97
C ASP A 247 -5.50 9.29 28.67
N ALA A 248 -5.52 8.07 28.18
CA ALA A 248 -6.18 6.96 28.86
C ALA A 248 -5.55 6.67 30.24
N GLN A 249 -4.22 6.76 30.36
CA GLN A 249 -3.52 6.61 31.63
C GLN A 249 -3.89 7.73 32.62
N LYS A 250 -3.99 8.98 32.17
CA LYS A 250 -4.47 10.09 33.02
C LYS A 250 -5.88 9.82 33.53
N LYS A 251 -6.80 9.43 32.64
CA LYS A 251 -8.17 9.04 32.99
C LYS A 251 -8.19 7.91 34.04
N ALA A 252 -7.36 6.88 33.87
CA ALA A 252 -7.26 5.77 34.81
C ALA A 252 -6.76 6.20 36.20
N VAL A 253 -5.82 7.15 36.24
CA VAL A 253 -5.34 7.75 37.49
C VAL A 253 -6.45 8.56 38.18
N GLU A 254 -7.19 9.39 37.42
CA GLU A 254 -8.31 10.20 37.94
C GLU A 254 -9.43 9.31 38.50
N GLU A 255 -9.86 8.29 37.76
CA GLU A 255 -10.90 7.36 38.23
C GLU A 255 -10.44 6.55 39.47
N SER A 256 -9.14 6.21 39.53
CA SER A 256 -8.58 5.54 40.71
C SER A 256 -8.51 6.48 41.93
N ALA A 257 -8.30 7.78 41.73
CA ALA A 257 -8.34 8.79 42.81
C ALA A 257 -9.77 8.99 43.35
N LYS A 258 -10.77 9.07 42.44
CA LYS A 258 -12.19 9.11 42.82
C LYS A 258 -12.61 7.86 43.59
N LEU A 259 -12.16 6.68 43.16
CA LEU A 259 -12.43 5.44 43.90
C LEU A 259 -11.91 5.49 45.34
N LYS A 260 -10.68 5.98 45.55
CA LYS A 260 -10.12 6.13 46.89
C LYS A 260 -10.93 7.11 47.77
N GLU A 261 -11.45 8.15 47.15
CA GLU A 261 -12.29 9.14 47.87
C GLU A 261 -13.63 8.49 48.27
N GLU A 262 -14.30 7.80 47.37
CA GLU A 262 -15.56 7.11 47.68
C GLU A 262 -15.36 5.98 48.72
N GLN A 263 -14.25 5.23 48.65
CA GLN A 263 -13.89 4.24 49.67
C GLN A 263 -13.74 4.88 51.05
N LYS A 264 -13.11 6.07 51.15
CA LYS A 264 -12.97 6.77 52.41
C LYS A 264 -14.32 7.26 52.97
N LYS A 265 -15.22 7.76 52.09
CA LYS A 265 -16.59 8.12 52.47
C LYS A 265 -17.39 6.93 52.98
N ALA A 266 -17.26 5.76 52.30
CA ALA A 266 -17.92 4.54 52.71
C ALA A 266 -17.43 4.04 54.08
N GLU A 267 -16.13 4.09 54.33
CA GLU A 267 -15.55 3.73 55.64
C GLU A 267 -16.08 4.63 56.76
N THR A 268 -16.18 5.94 56.46
CA THR A 268 -16.75 6.92 57.43
C THR A 268 -18.23 6.63 57.68
N ALA A 269 -19.04 6.47 56.64
CA ALA A 269 -20.46 6.17 56.76
C ALA A 269 -20.72 4.85 57.51
N LYS A 270 -19.91 3.82 57.24
CA LYS A 270 -19.96 2.55 57.96
C LYS A 270 -19.65 2.70 59.45
N THR A 271 -18.65 3.52 59.81
CA THR A 271 -18.29 3.81 61.17
C THR A 271 -19.41 4.55 61.90
N GLU A 272 -20.01 5.57 61.23
CA GLU A 272 -21.16 6.31 61.77
C GLU A 272 -22.39 5.39 62.02
N ALA A 273 -22.71 4.54 61.03
CA ALA A 273 -23.80 3.56 61.17
C ALA A 273 -23.58 2.60 62.32
N GLN A 274 -22.34 2.10 62.49
CA GLN A 274 -22.01 1.24 63.66
C GLN A 274 -22.14 1.94 64.99
N ASN A 275 -21.76 3.23 65.06
CA ASN A 275 -21.88 4.02 66.29
C ASN A 275 -23.36 4.32 66.60
N ALA A 276 -24.15 4.72 65.60
CA ALA A 276 -25.59 4.95 65.77
C ALA A 276 -26.32 3.68 66.18
N GLN A 277 -25.95 2.53 65.63
CA GLN A 277 -26.50 1.24 66.03
C GLN A 277 -26.22 0.94 67.53
N LYS A 278 -24.98 1.17 67.99
CA LYS A 278 -24.64 0.96 69.42
C LYS A 278 -25.40 1.93 70.34
N GLU A 279 -25.57 3.19 69.93
CA GLU A 279 -26.37 4.16 70.70
C GLU A 279 -27.85 3.74 70.74
N ALA A 280 -28.41 3.29 69.64
CA ALA A 280 -29.78 2.78 69.60
C ALA A 280 -29.97 1.54 70.52
N GLU A 281 -29.02 0.60 70.49
CA GLU A 281 -29.03 -0.56 71.40
C GLU A 281 -28.97 -0.18 72.88
N GLN A 282 -28.15 0.85 73.20
CA GLN A 282 -28.08 1.36 74.57
C GLN A 282 -29.35 2.09 75.00
N ALA A 283 -29.94 2.91 74.13
CA ALA A 283 -31.20 3.58 74.37
C ALA A 283 -32.35 2.60 74.55
N GLN A 284 -32.38 1.54 73.72
CA GLN A 284 -33.36 0.46 73.81
C GLN A 284 -33.28 -0.29 75.15
N LYS A 285 -32.07 -0.64 75.63
CA LYS A 285 -31.89 -1.26 76.96
C LYS A 285 -32.39 -0.38 78.10
N LYS A 286 -32.10 0.92 78.05
CA LYS A 286 -32.60 1.89 79.08
C LYS A 286 -34.13 1.95 79.10
N ALA A 287 -34.78 1.91 77.90
CA ALA A 287 -36.24 1.92 77.80
C ALA A 287 -36.86 0.60 78.29
N GLU A 288 -36.18 -0.53 78.09
CA GLU A 288 -36.59 -1.84 78.60
C GLU A 288 -36.45 -1.98 80.14
N GLU A 289 -35.40 -1.40 80.70
CA GLU A 289 -35.19 -1.33 82.17
C GLU A 289 -36.19 -0.40 82.89
N ASN A 290 -36.77 0.59 82.20
CA ASN A 290 -37.73 1.55 82.75
C ASN A 290 -38.99 1.64 81.84
N PRO A 291 -39.86 0.64 81.75
CA PRO A 291 -40.96 0.58 80.80
C PRO A 291 -42.04 1.65 80.96
N GLU A 292 -42.10 2.36 82.15
CA GLU A 292 -43.05 3.43 82.38
C GLU A 292 -42.48 4.84 82.03
N ASP A 293 -41.16 4.90 81.70
CA ASP A 293 -40.53 6.16 81.31
C ASP A 293 -40.75 6.46 79.80
N LYS A 294 -41.77 7.28 79.53
CA LYS A 294 -42.14 7.75 78.22
C LYS A 294 -41.02 8.49 77.50
N GLN A 295 -40.12 9.14 78.20
CA GLN A 295 -39.01 9.86 77.65
C GLN A 295 -37.93 8.91 77.17
N ALA A 296 -37.59 7.85 77.90
CA ALA A 296 -36.67 6.80 77.49
C ALA A 296 -37.20 6.01 76.28
N GLN A 297 -38.49 5.75 76.23
CA GLN A 297 -39.12 5.11 75.05
C GLN A 297 -39.00 6.00 73.77
N LYS A 298 -39.23 7.31 73.94
CA LYS A 298 -39.11 8.24 72.80
C LYS A 298 -37.67 8.35 72.33
N GLU A 299 -36.71 8.45 73.21
CA GLU A 299 -35.28 8.50 72.89
C GLU A 299 -34.82 7.20 72.20
N ALA A 300 -35.29 6.05 72.63
CA ALA A 300 -34.99 4.80 71.99
C ALA A 300 -35.53 4.73 70.55
N GLU A 301 -36.76 5.19 70.30
CA GLU A 301 -37.33 5.26 68.96
C GLU A 301 -36.61 6.22 68.04
N GLU A 302 -36.27 7.42 68.54
CA GLU A 302 -35.48 8.42 67.79
C GLU A 302 -34.08 7.87 67.42
N LYS A 303 -33.39 7.19 68.36
CA LYS A 303 -32.08 6.59 68.10
C LYS A 303 -32.17 5.40 67.14
N ARG A 304 -33.25 4.62 67.20
CA ARG A 304 -33.49 3.55 66.23
C ARG A 304 -33.66 4.11 64.82
N GLN A 305 -34.44 5.16 64.62
CA GLN A 305 -34.63 5.81 63.34
C GLN A 305 -33.33 6.43 62.81
N GLU A 306 -32.54 7.05 63.69
CA GLU A 306 -31.22 7.57 63.34
C GLU A 306 -30.27 6.46 62.86
N ALA A 307 -30.26 5.31 63.54
CA ALA A 307 -29.46 4.14 63.18
C ALA A 307 -29.90 3.51 61.85
N GLU A 308 -31.21 3.38 61.59
CA GLU A 308 -31.75 2.92 60.31
C GLU A 308 -31.33 3.87 59.17
N GLN A 309 -31.44 5.19 59.37
CA GLN A 309 -31.06 6.17 58.36
C GLN A 309 -29.54 6.10 58.07
N LYS A 310 -28.68 6.03 59.09
CA LYS A 310 -27.23 5.88 58.94
C LYS A 310 -26.84 4.57 58.24
N GLN A 311 -27.58 3.49 58.49
CA GLN A 311 -27.39 2.20 57.82
C GLN A 311 -27.72 2.31 56.30
N GLU A 312 -28.82 3.01 55.96
CA GLU A 312 -29.18 3.24 54.54
C GLU A 312 -28.14 4.12 53.84
N GLU A 313 -27.63 5.18 54.51
CA GLU A 313 -26.55 6.02 54.00
C GLU A 313 -25.28 5.19 53.71
N ALA A 314 -24.89 4.30 54.63
CA ALA A 314 -23.74 3.42 54.44
C ALA A 314 -23.91 2.44 53.25
N VAL A 315 -25.08 1.85 53.08
CA VAL A 315 -25.40 0.97 51.93
C VAL A 315 -25.34 1.74 50.62
N GLN A 316 -25.91 2.94 50.54
CA GLN A 316 -25.84 3.78 49.36
C GLN A 316 -24.38 4.16 49.00
N GLN A 317 -23.55 4.41 50.02
CA GLN A 317 -22.15 4.74 49.77
C GLN A 317 -21.34 3.50 49.29
N GLU A 318 -21.65 2.30 49.81
CA GLU A 318 -21.05 1.06 49.31
C GLU A 318 -21.42 0.81 47.84
N GLN A 319 -22.66 1.09 47.41
CA GLN A 319 -23.06 1.01 45.99
C GLN A 319 -22.24 1.97 45.11
N LYS A 320 -22.02 3.22 45.57
CA LYS A 320 -21.18 4.19 44.85
C LYS A 320 -19.72 3.69 44.70
N VAL A 321 -19.18 3.04 45.73
CA VAL A 321 -17.83 2.44 45.67
C VAL A 321 -17.80 1.35 44.63
N GLN A 322 -18.85 0.51 44.55
CA GLN A 322 -18.91 -0.56 43.54
C GLN A 322 -18.94 0.03 42.12
N GLU A 323 -19.83 0.99 41.83
CA GLU A 323 -19.89 1.65 40.54
C GLU A 323 -18.57 2.32 40.16
N GLN A 324 -17.91 3.00 41.11
CA GLN A 324 -16.63 3.66 40.87
C GLN A 324 -15.49 2.65 40.70
N THR A 325 -15.57 1.46 41.32
CA THR A 325 -14.62 0.36 41.10
C THR A 325 -14.67 -0.14 39.66
N GLU A 326 -15.89 -0.34 39.14
CA GLU A 326 -16.07 -0.74 37.74
C GLU A 326 -15.49 0.28 36.77
N LYS A 327 -15.78 1.59 36.95
CA LYS A 327 -15.22 2.68 36.13
C LYS A 327 -13.70 2.74 36.20
N ALA A 328 -13.13 2.61 37.39
CA ALA A 328 -11.67 2.64 37.55
C ALA A 328 -11.00 1.41 36.92
N GLN A 329 -11.64 0.25 36.97
CA GLN A 329 -11.13 -0.96 36.32
C GLN A 329 -11.23 -0.87 34.78
N GLU A 330 -12.34 -0.35 34.26
CA GLU A 330 -12.53 -0.11 32.83
C GLU A 330 -11.47 0.87 32.29
N ALA A 331 -11.26 2.00 32.97
CA ALA A 331 -10.26 2.98 32.58
C ALA A 331 -8.83 2.40 32.60
N LYS A 332 -8.50 1.52 33.57
CA LYS A 332 -7.20 0.82 33.59
C LYS A 332 -7.05 -0.15 32.41
N ASN A 333 -8.11 -0.87 32.07
CA ASN A 333 -8.08 -1.79 30.93
C ASN A 333 -7.94 -1.01 29.61
N GLU A 334 -8.65 0.11 29.44
CA GLU A 334 -8.48 1.03 28.32
C GLU A 334 -7.03 1.52 28.19
N ALA A 335 -6.43 1.98 29.28
CA ALA A 335 -5.05 2.47 29.29
C ALA A 335 -4.05 1.36 28.91
N ALA A 336 -4.22 0.17 29.45
CA ALA A 336 -3.37 -0.99 29.12
C ALA A 336 -3.48 -1.39 27.64
N GLN A 337 -4.68 -1.40 27.09
CA GLN A 337 -4.91 -1.70 25.66
C GLN A 337 -4.32 -0.62 24.75
N ALA A 338 -4.50 0.65 25.09
CA ALA A 338 -3.93 1.76 24.34
C ALA A 338 -2.40 1.73 24.33
N GLN A 339 -1.77 1.43 25.48
CA GLN A 339 -0.31 1.28 25.57
C GLN A 339 0.18 0.10 24.74
N ALA A 340 -0.46 -1.06 24.81
CA ALA A 340 -0.10 -2.23 24.03
C ALA A 340 -0.20 -1.95 22.51
N ALA A 341 -1.21 -1.20 22.07
CA ALA A 341 -1.36 -0.80 20.67
C ALA A 341 -0.21 0.14 20.22
N ALA A 342 0.18 1.11 21.05
CA ALA A 342 1.29 2.01 20.77
C ALA A 342 2.63 1.25 20.67
N ASP A 343 2.89 0.33 21.60
CA ASP A 343 4.11 -0.48 21.64
C ASP A 343 4.19 -1.42 20.42
N THR A 344 3.08 -2.01 20.00
CA THR A 344 3.00 -2.85 18.80
C THR A 344 3.39 -2.06 17.55
N LYS A 345 2.79 -0.89 17.32
CA LYS A 345 3.11 -0.04 16.16
C LYS A 345 4.57 0.41 16.16
N ARG A 346 5.13 0.76 17.32
CA ARG A 346 6.54 1.15 17.44
C ARG A 346 7.48 -0.01 17.13
N THR A 347 7.15 -1.21 17.61
CA THR A 347 7.93 -2.43 17.34
C THR A 347 7.92 -2.80 15.86
N GLU A 348 6.76 -2.71 15.18
CA GLU A 348 6.66 -2.93 13.74
C GLU A 348 7.55 -1.97 12.96
N ALA A 349 7.47 -0.67 13.27
CA ALA A 349 8.28 0.35 12.60
C ALA A 349 9.78 0.11 12.80
N GLN A 350 10.20 -0.24 14.02
CA GLN A 350 11.60 -0.49 14.35
C GLN A 350 12.15 -1.76 13.67
N THR A 351 11.34 -2.82 13.61
CA THR A 351 11.70 -4.07 12.93
C THR A 351 11.93 -3.80 11.45
N GLU A 352 11.03 -3.06 10.81
CA GLU A 352 11.14 -2.73 9.41
C GLU A 352 12.33 -1.80 9.10
N ARG A 353 12.65 -0.83 9.96
CA ARG A 353 13.88 -0.03 9.84
C ARG A 353 15.14 -0.87 9.80
N THR A 354 15.20 -1.89 10.66
CA THR A 354 16.36 -2.80 10.71
C THR A 354 16.47 -3.60 9.42
N SER A 355 15.36 -4.12 8.91
CA SER A 355 15.30 -4.84 7.63
C SER A 355 15.74 -3.95 6.46
N ILE A 356 15.24 -2.72 6.37
CA ILE A 356 15.64 -1.74 5.34
C ILE A 356 17.14 -1.48 5.36
N ALA A 357 17.76 -1.33 6.54
CA ALA A 357 19.20 -1.10 6.66
C ALA A 357 20.01 -2.28 6.11
N GLN A 358 19.56 -3.51 6.33
CA GLN A 358 20.19 -4.71 5.78
C GLN A 358 20.06 -4.77 4.25
N ASP A 359 18.88 -4.46 3.73
CA ASP A 359 18.61 -4.44 2.29
C ASP A 359 19.45 -3.39 1.58
N GLN A 360 19.60 -2.18 2.16
CA GLN A 360 20.46 -1.13 1.62
C GLN A 360 21.93 -1.58 1.49
N GLN A 361 22.46 -2.30 2.50
CA GLN A 361 23.81 -2.85 2.43
C GLN A 361 23.94 -3.88 1.30
N THR A 362 22.91 -4.68 1.08
CA THR A 362 22.89 -5.67 0.00
C THR A 362 22.88 -4.98 -1.35
N ILE A 363 22.03 -3.98 -1.57
CA ILE A 363 21.96 -3.20 -2.81
C ILE A 363 23.33 -2.57 -3.12
N VAL A 364 23.97 -1.92 -2.15
CA VAL A 364 25.28 -1.30 -2.34
C VAL A 364 26.33 -2.32 -2.78
N ARG A 365 26.34 -3.53 -2.19
CA ARG A 365 27.26 -4.61 -2.59
C ARG A 365 27.02 -5.07 -4.02
N GLU A 366 25.77 -5.26 -4.41
CA GLU A 366 25.38 -5.67 -5.77
C GLU A 366 25.72 -4.60 -6.79
N GLN A 367 25.41 -3.33 -6.51
CA GLN A 367 25.76 -2.20 -7.38
C GLN A 367 27.27 -2.07 -7.58
N THR A 368 28.07 -2.22 -6.52
CA THR A 368 29.53 -2.18 -6.61
C THR A 368 30.07 -3.30 -7.50
N LYS A 369 29.48 -4.49 -7.40
CA LYS A 369 29.83 -5.63 -8.27
C LYS A 369 29.48 -5.36 -9.73
N ASN A 370 28.33 -4.75 -10.01
CA ASN A 370 27.85 -4.47 -11.38
C ASN A 370 28.56 -3.28 -12.02
N GLN A 371 28.96 -2.25 -11.25
CA GLN A 371 29.70 -1.10 -11.74
C GLN A 371 31.08 -1.47 -12.32
N ASN A 372 31.70 -2.53 -11.85
CA ASN A 372 32.99 -3.01 -12.32
C ASN A 372 32.89 -3.93 -13.55
N ALA A 373 31.68 -4.25 -14.01
CA ALA A 373 31.48 -5.14 -15.14
C ALA A 373 31.36 -4.36 -16.47
N THR A 374 32.14 -4.76 -17.48
CA THR A 374 31.96 -4.25 -18.84
C THR A 374 30.62 -4.75 -19.39
N GLY A 375 29.71 -3.84 -19.72
CA GLY A 375 28.37 -4.15 -20.22
C GLY A 375 28.26 -4.06 -21.74
N VAL A 376 27.54 -5.04 -22.34
CA VAL A 376 27.17 -5.05 -23.76
C VAL A 376 25.66 -4.94 -23.88
N TYR A 377 25.18 -4.12 -24.81
CA TYR A 377 23.75 -3.92 -25.04
C TYR A 377 23.25 -4.80 -26.19
N GLY A 378 22.03 -5.32 -26.06
CA GLY A 378 21.39 -6.15 -27.08
C GLY A 378 19.90 -6.30 -26.84
N LEU A 379 19.23 -7.03 -27.71
CA LEU A 379 17.81 -7.35 -27.58
C LEU A 379 17.61 -8.78 -27.02
N LYS A 380 16.70 -8.89 -26.06
CA LYS A 380 16.19 -10.14 -25.51
C LYS A 380 14.73 -10.30 -25.95
N SER A 381 14.37 -11.45 -26.51
CA SER A 381 12.97 -11.75 -26.86
C SER A 381 12.10 -11.86 -25.61
N VAL A 382 10.89 -11.32 -25.66
CA VAL A 382 9.91 -11.36 -24.56
C VAL A 382 8.66 -12.15 -24.89
N ASP A 383 8.51 -12.60 -26.15
CA ASP A 383 7.43 -13.47 -26.58
C ASP A 383 7.96 -14.75 -27.28
N ASP A 384 7.14 -15.79 -27.32
CA ASP A 384 7.50 -17.10 -27.90
C ASP A 384 7.74 -17.03 -29.42
N LEU A 385 7.17 -16.04 -30.11
CA LEU A 385 7.31 -15.83 -31.54
C LEU A 385 8.54 -14.98 -31.88
N GLY A 386 9.18 -14.36 -30.90
CA GLY A 386 10.29 -13.44 -31.05
C GLY A 386 9.94 -12.20 -31.88
N ILE A 387 8.67 -11.76 -31.81
CA ILE A 387 8.19 -10.54 -32.46
C ILE A 387 8.53 -9.32 -31.59
N LEU A 388 8.35 -9.47 -30.28
CA LEU A 388 8.61 -8.44 -29.30
C LEU A 388 9.91 -8.73 -28.53
N SER A 389 10.62 -7.66 -28.21
CA SER A 389 11.90 -7.73 -27.51
C SER A 389 11.99 -6.61 -26.48
N THR A 390 12.92 -6.74 -25.57
CA THR A 390 13.35 -5.69 -24.65
C THR A 390 14.85 -5.44 -24.81
N LEU A 391 15.29 -4.21 -24.55
CA LEU A 391 16.70 -3.85 -24.52
C LEU A 391 17.32 -4.35 -23.20
N VAL A 392 18.45 -5.05 -23.28
CA VAL A 392 19.19 -5.54 -22.12
C VAL A 392 20.64 -5.10 -22.15
N LYS A 393 21.22 -4.85 -20.97
CA LYS A 393 22.65 -4.75 -20.74
C LYS A 393 23.11 -6.05 -20.10
N VAL A 394 24.06 -6.73 -20.69
CA VAL A 394 24.63 -7.98 -20.16
C VAL A 394 26.10 -7.79 -19.82
N ASN A 395 26.59 -8.55 -18.84
CA ASN A 395 28.00 -8.62 -18.51
C ASN A 395 28.76 -9.29 -19.66
N ALA A 396 29.75 -8.59 -20.22
CA ALA A 396 30.51 -9.06 -21.38
C ALA A 396 31.30 -10.37 -21.12
N GLU A 397 31.65 -10.67 -19.86
CA GLU A 397 32.42 -11.84 -19.49
C GLU A 397 31.55 -13.06 -19.16
N THR A 398 30.42 -12.83 -18.50
CA THR A 398 29.56 -13.90 -17.98
C THR A 398 28.26 -14.12 -18.77
N GLY A 399 27.88 -13.16 -19.61
CA GLY A 399 26.57 -13.14 -20.30
C GLY A 399 25.36 -12.92 -19.38
N SER A 400 25.57 -12.70 -18.09
CA SER A 400 24.47 -12.44 -17.14
C SER A 400 23.87 -11.05 -17.38
N VAL A 401 22.53 -10.95 -17.24
CA VAL A 401 21.82 -9.67 -17.36
C VAL A 401 22.23 -8.76 -16.21
N ILE A 402 22.72 -7.55 -16.53
CA ILE A 402 23.03 -6.49 -15.57
C ILE A 402 21.81 -5.61 -15.38
N LYS A 403 21.12 -5.28 -16.49
CA LYS A 403 19.94 -4.41 -16.49
C LYS A 403 19.04 -4.75 -17.66
N GLU A 404 17.73 -4.62 -17.46
CA GLU A 404 16.69 -4.84 -18.47
C GLU A 404 15.80 -3.59 -18.58
N SER A 405 15.47 -3.22 -19.82
CA SER A 405 14.58 -2.11 -20.11
C SER A 405 13.15 -2.41 -19.65
N PRO A 406 12.41 -1.46 -19.10
CA PRO A 406 10.98 -1.60 -18.86
C PRO A 406 10.15 -1.63 -20.15
N VAL A 407 10.75 -1.27 -21.31
CA VAL A 407 10.09 -1.27 -22.62
C VAL A 407 10.16 -2.66 -23.25
N THR A 408 9.08 -3.42 -23.15
CA THR A 408 8.99 -4.83 -23.60
C THR A 408 8.34 -4.99 -24.97
N VAL A 409 8.12 -3.90 -25.69
CA VAL A 409 7.41 -3.85 -26.98
C VAL A 409 8.30 -3.41 -28.14
N ILE A 410 9.61 -3.64 -28.04
CA ILE A 410 10.56 -3.35 -29.13
C ILE A 410 10.33 -4.38 -30.25
N ARG A 411 10.18 -3.86 -31.47
CA ARG A 411 9.92 -4.63 -32.69
C ARG A 411 11.13 -4.63 -33.62
N SER A 412 10.98 -5.20 -34.81
CA SER A 412 11.98 -5.23 -35.88
C SER A 412 13.27 -6.01 -35.60
N ARG A 413 13.48 -6.53 -34.40
CA ARG A 413 14.67 -7.30 -33.97
C ARG A 413 16.00 -6.57 -34.23
N THR A 414 15.95 -5.24 -34.31
CA THR A 414 17.09 -4.41 -34.68
C THR A 414 17.08 -3.13 -33.83
N ILE A 415 18.26 -2.76 -33.35
CA ILE A 415 18.53 -1.47 -32.72
C ILE A 415 19.79 -0.87 -33.34
N PHE A 416 19.89 0.44 -33.32
CA PHE A 416 21.11 1.15 -33.69
C PHE A 416 21.51 2.08 -32.55
N GLU A 417 22.81 2.15 -32.28
CA GLU A 417 23.35 3.09 -31.31
C GLU A 417 23.32 4.51 -31.86
N THR A 418 22.93 5.47 -31.05
CA THR A 418 22.95 6.93 -31.32
C THR A 418 23.76 7.65 -30.26
N GLN A 419 23.92 8.97 -30.37
CA GLN A 419 24.61 9.72 -29.33
C GLN A 419 23.94 9.62 -27.97
N GLU A 420 22.60 9.70 -27.93
CA GLU A 420 21.83 9.71 -26.67
C GLU A 420 21.40 8.32 -26.18
N GLY A 421 21.43 7.30 -27.01
CA GLY A 421 20.96 5.99 -26.64
C GLY A 421 20.84 5.00 -27.79
N TYR A 422 19.72 4.33 -27.86
CA TYR A 422 19.42 3.32 -28.89
C TYR A 422 18.11 3.64 -29.60
N ILE A 423 18.16 3.72 -30.94
CA ILE A 423 16.96 3.90 -31.76
C ILE A 423 16.37 2.54 -32.16
N ALA A 424 15.05 2.41 -32.01
CA ALA A 424 14.30 1.18 -32.27
C ALA A 424 12.86 1.48 -32.73
N ILE A 425 12.19 0.51 -33.33
CA ILE A 425 10.73 0.54 -33.50
C ILE A 425 10.13 -0.12 -32.28
N ALA A 426 9.21 0.56 -31.60
CA ALA A 426 8.55 0.04 -30.41
C ALA A 426 7.05 0.36 -30.40
N GLY A 427 6.27 -0.50 -29.76
CA GLY A 427 4.86 -0.25 -29.51
C GLY A 427 3.93 -1.37 -29.96
N THR A 428 2.64 -1.11 -29.74
CA THR A 428 1.53 -1.98 -30.17
C THR A 428 0.37 -1.09 -30.63
N SER A 429 -0.42 -1.59 -31.57
CA SER A 429 -1.67 -0.94 -32.01
C SER A 429 -2.87 -1.29 -31.12
N LEU A 430 -2.67 -2.07 -30.05
CA LEU A 430 -3.75 -2.49 -29.15
C LEU A 430 -4.02 -1.42 -28.07
N GLY A 431 -5.29 -1.19 -27.76
CA GLY A 431 -5.72 -0.22 -26.74
C GLY A 431 -5.31 1.21 -27.08
N ASN A 432 -4.65 1.87 -26.14
CA ASN A 432 -4.10 3.24 -26.31
C ASN A 432 -2.67 3.25 -26.87
N GLY A 433 -2.14 2.09 -27.25
CA GLY A 433 -0.79 1.99 -27.80
C GLY A 433 -0.66 2.53 -29.21
N ALA A 434 0.56 2.85 -29.58
CA ALA A 434 0.96 3.21 -30.92
C ALA A 434 2.29 2.52 -31.25
N VAL A 435 2.57 2.29 -32.52
CA VAL A 435 3.90 1.85 -32.97
C VAL A 435 4.66 3.08 -33.48
N LYS A 436 5.81 3.34 -32.90
CA LYS A 436 6.63 4.51 -33.16
C LYS A 436 8.09 4.14 -33.39
N LEU A 437 8.82 5.01 -34.05
CA LEU A 437 10.28 5.04 -33.95
C LEU A 437 10.63 5.75 -32.65
N VAL A 438 11.45 5.15 -31.80
CA VAL A 438 11.77 5.66 -30.46
C VAL A 438 13.27 5.66 -30.22
N VAL A 439 13.71 6.54 -29.30
CA VAL A 439 15.07 6.53 -28.76
C VAL A 439 14.97 6.16 -27.29
N LEU A 440 15.72 5.13 -26.88
CA LEU A 440 15.86 4.71 -25.51
C LEU A 440 17.19 5.20 -24.94
N ASP A 441 17.21 5.77 -23.74
CA ASP A 441 18.46 6.22 -23.10
C ASP A 441 19.34 5.03 -22.68
N LYS A 442 20.66 5.28 -22.51
CA LYS A 442 21.64 4.24 -22.13
C LYS A 442 21.60 3.87 -20.65
N GLU A 443 21.11 4.77 -19.79
CA GLU A 443 21.15 4.58 -18.35
C GLU A 443 19.93 3.80 -17.86
N ASN A 444 18.72 4.30 -18.13
CA ASN A 444 17.46 3.69 -17.68
C ASN A 444 16.83 2.79 -18.73
N MET A 445 17.24 2.92 -19.98
CA MET A 445 16.69 2.21 -21.14
C MET A 445 15.17 2.50 -21.31
N GLU A 446 14.75 3.69 -20.92
CA GLU A 446 13.39 4.20 -21.08
C GLU A 446 13.29 5.03 -22.37
N ILE A 447 12.07 5.18 -22.91
CA ILE A 447 11.85 6.02 -24.10
C ILE A 447 12.02 7.49 -23.70
N ILE A 448 12.98 8.16 -24.34
CA ILE A 448 13.24 9.60 -24.16
C ILE A 448 12.77 10.44 -25.35
N LYS A 449 12.63 9.82 -26.52
CA LYS A 449 12.11 10.46 -27.74
C LYS A 449 11.26 9.48 -28.53
N GLU A 450 10.24 9.99 -29.20
CA GLU A 450 9.40 9.21 -30.12
C GLU A 450 9.04 10.01 -31.37
N SER A 451 8.86 9.32 -32.49
CA SER A 451 8.44 9.94 -33.73
C SER A 451 7.01 10.47 -33.66
N ASN A 452 6.71 11.57 -34.32
CA ASN A 452 5.33 12.02 -34.52
C ASN A 452 4.56 11.02 -35.41
N GLU A 453 5.25 10.34 -36.32
CA GLU A 453 4.67 9.42 -37.26
C GLU A 453 4.37 8.05 -36.62
N ASN A 454 3.25 7.45 -37.01
CA ASN A 454 2.99 6.07 -36.71
C ASN A 454 3.76 5.17 -37.68
N ILE A 455 4.41 4.16 -37.16
CA ILE A 455 5.19 3.19 -37.93
C ILE A 455 4.34 1.93 -38.18
N ALA A 456 4.49 1.33 -39.35
CA ALA A 456 3.83 0.06 -39.66
C ALA A 456 4.29 -1.04 -38.68
N GLU A 457 3.35 -1.78 -38.11
CA GLU A 457 3.60 -2.72 -37.00
C GLU A 457 4.67 -3.78 -37.33
N ASN A 458 4.78 -4.17 -38.58
CA ASN A 458 5.77 -5.15 -39.07
C ASN A 458 6.89 -4.52 -39.90
N SER A 459 7.14 -3.21 -39.74
CA SER A 459 8.22 -2.55 -40.45
C SER A 459 9.58 -3.07 -40.00
N VAL A 460 10.52 -3.13 -40.89
CA VAL A 460 11.96 -3.24 -40.58
C VAL A 460 12.53 -1.86 -40.31
N LEU A 461 13.64 -1.82 -39.56
CA LEU A 461 14.46 -0.63 -39.35
C LEU A 461 15.82 -0.85 -40.00
N VAL A 462 16.24 0.05 -40.89
CA VAL A 462 17.56 0.01 -41.54
C VAL A 462 18.24 1.39 -41.45
N SER A 463 19.59 1.41 -41.52
CA SER A 463 20.36 2.64 -41.45
C SER A 463 21.41 2.72 -42.56
N ASP A 464 21.64 3.91 -43.10
CA ASP A 464 22.77 4.21 -44.01
C ASP A 464 24.02 4.72 -43.26
N GLY A 465 24.00 4.66 -41.93
CA GLY A 465 25.05 5.17 -41.05
C GLY A 465 24.83 6.64 -40.58
N SER A 466 23.94 7.37 -41.24
CA SER A 466 23.59 8.75 -40.88
C SER A 466 22.10 8.97 -40.66
N ASN A 467 21.29 8.18 -41.32
CA ASN A 467 19.82 8.23 -41.24
C ASN A 467 19.23 6.85 -41.05
N TYR A 468 17.98 6.83 -40.59
CA TYR A 468 17.21 5.63 -40.32
C TYR A 468 15.98 5.60 -41.21
N TYR A 469 15.62 4.38 -41.71
CA TYR A 469 14.51 4.21 -42.63
C TYR A 469 13.60 3.10 -42.10
N CYS A 470 12.29 3.38 -42.12
CA CYS A 470 11.24 2.43 -41.78
C CYS A 470 9.95 2.78 -42.52
N ILE A 471 8.91 1.97 -42.37
CA ILE A 471 7.64 2.16 -43.08
C ILE A 471 6.68 2.93 -42.18
N ILE A 472 6.29 4.12 -42.62
CA ILE A 472 5.28 4.99 -41.96
C ILE A 472 3.90 4.48 -42.36
N GLN A 473 2.98 4.42 -41.42
CA GLN A 473 1.56 4.28 -41.64
C GLN A 473 0.94 5.69 -41.84
N ASP A 474 0.73 6.07 -43.09
CA ASP A 474 0.15 7.35 -43.49
C ASP A 474 -1.34 7.18 -43.84
N GLY A 475 -2.20 7.28 -42.82
CA GLY A 475 -3.60 6.97 -42.93
C GLY A 475 -3.85 5.49 -43.27
N LYS A 476 -4.40 5.22 -44.46
CA LYS A 476 -4.59 3.85 -45.01
C LYS A 476 -3.42 3.36 -45.87
N ASN A 477 -2.46 4.23 -46.16
CA ASN A 477 -1.31 3.95 -47.01
C ASN A 477 -0.08 3.66 -46.15
N PHE A 478 0.92 3.03 -46.78
CA PHE A 478 2.22 2.79 -46.17
C PHE A 478 3.31 3.35 -47.08
N VAL A 479 4.19 4.15 -46.51
CA VAL A 479 5.26 4.80 -47.29
C VAL A 479 6.59 4.67 -46.58
N THR A 480 7.70 4.72 -47.33
CA THR A 480 9.03 4.75 -46.70
C THR A 480 9.28 6.12 -46.07
N GLY A 481 9.68 6.16 -44.80
CA GLY A 481 10.12 7.34 -44.09
C GLY A 481 11.63 7.38 -43.87
N LYS A 482 12.20 8.56 -43.85
CA LYS A 482 13.59 8.86 -43.48
C LYS A 482 13.60 9.65 -42.18
N PHE A 483 14.41 9.22 -41.22
CA PHE A 483 14.48 9.79 -39.87
C PHE A 483 15.93 10.10 -39.49
N ASN A 484 16.10 11.06 -38.59
CA ASN A 484 17.38 11.33 -37.93
C ASN A 484 17.55 10.49 -36.65
N GLU A 485 18.68 10.65 -35.96
CA GLU A 485 19.00 9.95 -34.70
C GLU A 485 18.06 10.31 -33.52
N ASN A 486 17.29 11.42 -33.65
CA ASN A 486 16.29 11.85 -32.66
C ASN A 486 14.88 11.30 -32.93
N ALA A 487 14.72 10.35 -33.85
CA ALA A 487 13.46 9.84 -34.35
C ALA A 487 12.55 10.87 -35.03
N GLU A 488 13.11 12.02 -35.45
CA GLU A 488 12.38 13.06 -36.21
C GLU A 488 12.28 12.67 -37.67
N ASN A 489 11.06 12.73 -38.24
CA ASN A 489 10.84 12.46 -39.64
C ASN A 489 11.39 13.60 -40.52
N LEU A 490 12.34 13.29 -41.38
CA LEU A 490 12.94 14.20 -42.30
C LEU A 490 12.22 14.23 -43.67
N LEU A 491 11.80 13.06 -44.13
CA LEU A 491 11.17 12.89 -45.45
C LEU A 491 10.19 11.70 -45.46
N LYS A 492 9.14 11.82 -46.23
CA LYS A 492 8.19 10.72 -46.59
C LYS A 492 8.19 10.49 -48.09
N SER A 493 8.27 9.25 -48.49
CA SER A 493 8.07 8.87 -49.91
C SER A 493 6.63 9.11 -50.35
N GLN A 494 6.43 9.43 -51.63
CA GLN A 494 5.10 9.43 -52.25
C GLN A 494 4.72 8.05 -52.82
N VAL A 495 5.61 7.08 -52.76
CA VAL A 495 5.41 5.72 -53.27
C VAL A 495 4.78 4.83 -52.22
N ASN A 496 3.59 4.33 -52.53
CA ASN A 496 2.92 3.35 -51.63
C ASN A 496 3.66 2.01 -51.69
N VAL A 497 4.02 1.51 -50.50
CA VAL A 497 4.71 0.22 -50.34
C VAL A 497 3.90 -0.75 -49.49
N LYS A 498 4.32 -1.99 -49.40
CA LYS A 498 3.75 -2.97 -48.46
C LYS A 498 4.14 -2.64 -47.02
N PRO A 499 3.26 -2.82 -46.03
CA PRO A 499 3.55 -2.50 -44.62
C PRO A 499 4.72 -3.30 -44.02
N ALA A 500 4.92 -4.52 -44.50
CA ALA A 500 6.00 -5.41 -44.08
C ALA A 500 7.07 -5.62 -45.17
N THR A 501 7.23 -4.64 -46.07
CA THR A 501 8.25 -4.76 -47.11
C THR A 501 9.66 -4.77 -46.48
N PRO A 502 10.55 -5.68 -46.91
CA PRO A 502 11.96 -5.51 -46.60
C PRO A 502 12.49 -4.22 -47.21
N LEU A 503 13.38 -3.55 -46.53
CA LEU A 503 14.14 -2.40 -47.00
C LEU A 503 15.59 -2.84 -47.18
N THR A 504 16.17 -2.59 -48.37
CA THR A 504 17.58 -2.87 -48.62
C THR A 504 18.24 -1.60 -49.10
N ILE A 505 19.20 -1.12 -48.32
CA ILE A 505 20.02 0.06 -48.73
C ILE A 505 21.10 -0.44 -49.68
N THR A 506 21.19 0.22 -50.81
CA THR A 506 22.20 -0.03 -51.88
C THR A 506 22.94 1.27 -52.19
N GLN A 507 24.02 1.18 -52.95
CA GLN A 507 24.73 2.34 -53.48
C GLN A 507 23.85 3.24 -54.37
N ASN A 508 22.81 2.66 -54.97
CA ASN A 508 21.93 3.36 -55.92
C ASN A 508 20.63 3.86 -55.31
N GLY A 509 20.31 3.49 -54.08
CA GLY A 509 19.06 3.86 -53.40
C GLY A 509 18.53 2.78 -52.48
N ILE A 510 17.29 2.94 -52.04
CA ILE A 510 16.61 2.03 -51.15
C ILE A 510 15.64 1.18 -51.94
N LEU A 511 15.86 -0.14 -51.94
CA LEU A 511 14.95 -1.11 -52.57
C LEU A 511 13.80 -1.44 -51.60
N ALA A 512 12.57 -1.32 -52.08
CA ALA A 512 11.35 -1.65 -51.38
C ALA A 512 10.39 -2.38 -52.32
N THR A 513 9.29 -2.93 -51.80
CA THR A 513 8.20 -3.54 -52.61
C THR A 513 6.98 -2.65 -52.56
N SER A 514 6.51 -2.17 -53.71
CA SER A 514 5.30 -1.35 -53.81
C SER A 514 4.05 -2.11 -53.37
N SER A 515 2.96 -1.39 -53.11
CA SER A 515 1.64 -1.96 -52.82
C SER A 515 1.15 -2.92 -53.90
N SER A 516 1.62 -2.76 -55.15
CA SER A 516 1.29 -3.63 -56.30
C SER A 516 2.23 -4.83 -56.45
N ASN A 517 3.05 -5.16 -55.46
CA ASN A 517 4.04 -6.26 -55.48
C ASN A 517 5.19 -6.08 -56.47
N ILE A 518 5.51 -4.85 -56.86
CA ILE A 518 6.59 -4.56 -57.80
C ILE A 518 7.78 -3.98 -57.01
N PRO A 519 9.03 -4.47 -57.23
CA PRO A 519 10.21 -3.83 -56.67
C PRO A 519 10.33 -2.40 -57.12
N VAL A 520 10.60 -1.47 -56.20
CA VAL A 520 10.82 -0.06 -56.48
C VAL A 520 12.12 0.39 -55.83
N LEU A 521 12.90 1.21 -56.54
CA LEU A 521 14.11 1.80 -56.02
C LEU A 521 13.83 3.28 -55.71
N LEU A 522 14.09 3.69 -54.44
CA LEU A 522 13.87 5.04 -53.96
C LEU A 522 15.21 5.76 -53.80
N ASN A 523 15.27 7.02 -54.21
CA ASN A 523 16.46 7.86 -54.01
C ASN A 523 16.65 8.20 -52.54
N THR A 524 17.84 8.02 -51.99
CA THR A 524 18.14 8.33 -50.57
C THR A 524 18.08 9.80 -50.21
N LYS A 525 18.15 10.74 -51.19
CA LYS A 525 18.13 12.18 -50.97
C LYS A 525 16.72 12.71 -50.71
N ASP A 526 15.72 12.26 -51.51
CA ASP A 526 14.36 12.79 -51.51
C ASP A 526 13.25 11.74 -51.44
N LEU A 527 13.59 10.48 -51.37
CA LEU A 527 12.68 9.30 -51.37
C LEU A 527 11.76 9.23 -52.61
N SER A 528 12.11 9.93 -53.70
CA SER A 528 11.42 9.76 -54.99
C SER A 528 11.75 8.42 -55.62
N GLN A 529 10.82 7.88 -56.44
CA GLN A 529 11.08 6.66 -57.19
C GLN A 529 12.09 6.97 -58.33
N ILE A 530 13.18 6.22 -58.38
CA ILE A 530 14.11 6.23 -59.52
C ILE A 530 13.41 5.51 -60.65
N LYS A 531 13.07 6.23 -61.72
CA LYS A 531 12.50 5.69 -62.95
C LYS A 531 13.64 5.58 -63.96
N ASN A 532 13.69 4.45 -64.70
CA ASN A 532 14.53 4.32 -65.89
C ASN A 532 14.01 5.20 -66.99
#